data_905f53254304139559c5e05583e49700
#
_entry.id   905f53254304139559c5e05583e49700
#
_cell.length_a   1.000
_cell.length_b   1.000
_cell.length_c   1.000
_cell.angle_alpha   90.00
_cell.angle_beta   90.00
_cell.angle_gamma   90.00
#
_symmetry.space_group_name_H-M   'P 1'
#
loop_
_entity.id
_entity.type
_entity.pdbx_description
1 polymer ?
#
loop_
_entity_poly.entity_id
_entity_poly.type
_entity_poly.pdbx_seq_one_letter_code
_entity_poly.pdbx_strand_id
1 'polypeptide(L)'
;NRALTWRVRVFDEGVGFRVEFPDDFTDGELLITDELTEFDIANPSDRAFWNPAYNKDRYEYEYLKTDVASVKSAHTPLTVLDSTERYVTIHEASLVDYSSMVLRGTQSSVLKGELVAGYDGVRVRRSGAFATPWRTIQVSDSATELLSSNLILNLNEPNKLGDVSWVKPGIYMGIWWGMHVGENSWATGDILGATTAE
;
A
#
# COMPACT_ATOMS: atom_id res chain seq x y z
N ASN A 1 -20.46 -21.26 -14.76
CA ASN A 1 -19.04 -21.06 -14.44
C ASN A 1 -18.76 -19.55 -14.54
N ARG A 2 -18.31 -18.96 -13.46
CA ARG A 2 -17.84 -17.57 -13.44
C ARG A 2 -16.33 -17.57 -13.62
N ALA A 3 -15.83 -16.86 -14.63
CA ALA A 3 -14.41 -16.80 -14.93
C ALA A 3 -13.81 -15.51 -14.34
N LEU A 4 -12.63 -15.62 -13.76
CA LEU A 4 -11.80 -14.50 -13.32
C LEU A 4 -10.54 -14.48 -14.17
N THR A 5 -9.99 -13.29 -14.40
CA THR A 5 -8.71 -13.13 -15.08
C THR A 5 -7.62 -12.85 -14.07
N TRP A 6 -6.61 -13.71 -14.02
CA TRP A 6 -5.35 -13.41 -13.35
C TRP A 6 -4.44 -12.67 -14.32
N ARG A 7 -4.03 -11.47 -13.94
CA ARG A 7 -3.08 -10.67 -14.71
C ARG A 7 -1.78 -10.57 -13.96
N VAL A 8 -0.69 -10.91 -14.64
CA VAL A 8 0.66 -10.82 -14.11
C VAL A 8 1.49 -9.93 -15.04
N ARG A 9 2.27 -9.04 -14.46
CA ARG A 9 3.29 -8.25 -15.16
C ARG A 9 4.65 -8.49 -14.49
N VAL A 10 5.65 -8.80 -15.31
CA VAL A 10 7.03 -9.05 -14.87
C VAL A 10 7.93 -7.95 -15.40
N PHE A 11 8.80 -7.45 -14.55
CA PHE A 11 9.79 -6.41 -14.81
C PHE A 11 11.15 -6.87 -14.29
N ASP A 12 12.23 -6.24 -14.70
CA ASP A 12 13.58 -6.56 -14.22
C ASP A 12 13.70 -6.41 -12.69
N GLU A 13 12.93 -5.50 -12.09
CA GLU A 13 12.94 -5.16 -10.67
C GLU A 13 11.84 -5.85 -9.86
N GLY A 14 11.05 -6.75 -10.46
CA GLY A 14 10.01 -7.46 -9.72
C GLY A 14 8.78 -7.86 -10.52
N VAL A 15 7.73 -8.18 -9.81
CA VAL A 15 6.47 -8.66 -10.39
C VAL A 15 5.26 -8.02 -9.71
N GLY A 16 4.22 -7.74 -10.49
CA GLY A 16 2.90 -7.41 -10.00
C GLY A 16 1.87 -8.40 -10.50
N PHE A 17 0.90 -8.74 -9.66
CA PHE A 17 -0.25 -9.57 -10.06
C PHE A 17 -1.54 -9.02 -9.45
N ARG A 18 -2.65 -9.21 -10.17
CA ARG A 18 -3.99 -8.81 -9.73
C ARG A 18 -5.05 -9.73 -10.30
N VAL A 19 -6.25 -9.65 -9.74
CA VAL A 19 -7.44 -10.32 -10.25
C VAL A 19 -8.36 -9.29 -10.90
N GLU A 20 -8.88 -9.62 -12.09
CA GLU A 20 -9.84 -8.80 -12.82
C GLU A 20 -11.19 -9.52 -12.86
N PHE A 21 -12.23 -8.83 -12.43
CA PHE A 21 -13.61 -9.29 -12.40
C PHE A 21 -14.34 -8.73 -13.61
N PRO A 22 -14.96 -9.58 -14.44
CA PRO A 22 -15.78 -9.12 -15.57
C PRO A 22 -17.11 -8.53 -15.07
N ASP A 23 -17.77 -7.78 -15.95
CA ASP A 23 -19.03 -7.09 -15.63
C ASP A 23 -20.16 -8.06 -15.26
N ASP A 24 -20.17 -9.23 -15.84
CA ASP A 24 -21.15 -10.28 -15.62
C ASP A 24 -20.79 -11.24 -14.46
N PHE A 25 -19.79 -10.90 -13.63
CA PHE A 25 -19.40 -11.76 -12.51
C PHE A 25 -20.49 -11.90 -11.46
N THR A 26 -21.29 -10.84 -11.23
CA THR A 26 -22.44 -10.85 -10.32
C THR A 26 -23.54 -9.93 -10.86
N ASP A 27 -24.80 -10.29 -10.58
CA ASP A 27 -25.97 -9.50 -10.94
C ASP A 27 -26.24 -8.34 -9.97
N GLY A 28 -25.27 -7.95 -9.17
CA GLY A 28 -25.44 -6.90 -8.17
C GLY A 28 -24.12 -6.52 -7.50
N GLU A 29 -24.23 -6.11 -6.25
CA GLU A 29 -23.06 -5.76 -5.46
C GLU A 29 -22.30 -7.02 -5.03
N LEU A 30 -20.98 -7.04 -5.29
CA LEU A 30 -20.06 -8.06 -4.78
C LEU A 30 -19.46 -7.57 -3.45
N LEU A 31 -19.60 -8.38 -2.43
CA LEU A 31 -19.01 -8.14 -1.12
C LEU A 31 -17.77 -9.04 -0.94
N ILE A 32 -16.61 -8.44 -0.83
CA ILE A 32 -15.38 -9.16 -0.50
C ILE A 32 -15.17 -9.08 1.00
N THR A 33 -15.11 -10.22 1.65
CA THR A 33 -14.98 -10.34 3.10
C THR A 33 -13.58 -10.76 3.55
N ASP A 34 -12.77 -11.33 2.65
CA ASP A 34 -11.37 -11.66 2.93
C ASP A 34 -10.57 -11.78 1.63
N GLU A 35 -9.25 -11.67 1.75
CA GLU A 35 -8.26 -11.97 0.71
C GLU A 35 -7.35 -13.09 1.20
N LEU A 36 -7.14 -14.10 0.35
CA LEU A 36 -6.38 -15.30 0.71
C LEU A 36 -4.97 -15.30 0.09
N THR A 37 -4.50 -14.15 -0.37
CA THR A 37 -3.14 -14.03 -0.93
C THR A 37 -2.11 -14.29 0.17
N GLU A 38 -1.16 -15.15 -0.13
CA GLU A 38 -0.05 -15.50 0.75
C GLU A 38 1.29 -15.25 0.04
N PHE A 39 2.27 -14.80 0.82
CA PHE A 39 3.64 -14.57 0.38
C PHE A 39 4.55 -15.46 1.22
N ASP A 40 5.08 -16.53 0.62
CA ASP A 40 6.04 -17.41 1.26
C ASP A 40 7.46 -16.90 1.00
N ILE A 41 8.13 -16.46 2.07
CA ILE A 41 9.49 -15.92 2.03
C ILE A 41 10.54 -17.04 2.01
N ALA A 42 10.11 -18.28 2.04
CA ALA A 42 10.95 -19.48 2.06
C ALA A 42 11.79 -19.70 3.33
N ASN A 43 12.37 -18.65 3.92
CA ASN A 43 13.18 -18.78 5.14
C ASN A 43 12.58 -17.93 6.29
N PRO A 44 12.04 -18.55 7.33
CA PRO A 44 11.41 -17.84 8.45
C PRO A 44 12.39 -17.01 9.28
N SER A 45 13.70 -17.25 9.15
CA SER A 45 14.78 -16.51 9.84
C SER A 45 15.33 -15.34 9.03
N ASP A 46 14.84 -15.12 7.81
CA ASP A 46 15.21 -13.94 7.04
C ASP A 46 14.74 -12.67 7.75
N ARG A 47 15.43 -11.57 7.49
CA ARG A 47 15.24 -10.34 8.26
C ARG A 47 14.19 -9.43 7.67
N ALA A 48 13.10 -9.25 8.39
CA ALA A 48 12.03 -8.35 8.01
C ALA A 48 12.19 -6.96 8.66
N PHE A 49 11.96 -5.90 7.84
CA PHE A 49 11.83 -4.51 8.26
C PHE A 49 10.40 -4.06 8.00
N TRP A 50 9.68 -3.65 9.03
CA TRP A 50 8.25 -3.42 8.91
C TRP A 50 7.71 -2.40 9.92
N ASN A 51 6.65 -1.69 9.53
CA ASN A 51 5.90 -0.82 10.41
C ASN A 51 4.70 -1.59 10.98
N PRO A 52 4.50 -1.63 12.31
CA PRO A 52 3.38 -2.34 12.91
C PRO A 52 2.02 -1.80 12.51
N ALA A 53 1.09 -2.71 12.15
CA ALA A 53 -0.30 -2.42 11.82
C ALA A 53 -1.24 -2.83 12.97
N TYR A 54 -0.87 -2.56 14.22
CA TYR A 54 -1.70 -2.85 15.39
C TYR A 54 -2.99 -2.03 15.38
N ASN A 55 -2.86 -0.76 14.96
CA ASN A 55 -3.99 0.09 14.55
C ASN A 55 -3.88 0.27 13.04
N LYS A 56 -4.77 -0.36 12.29
CA LYS A 56 -4.73 -0.38 10.81
C LYS A 56 -5.02 0.98 10.16
N ASP A 57 -5.34 1.99 10.95
CA ASP A 57 -5.67 3.36 10.55
C ASP A 57 -4.47 4.33 10.62
N ARG A 58 -3.30 3.89 11.06
CA ARG A 58 -2.14 4.77 11.24
C ARG A 58 -0.80 4.06 11.03
N TYR A 59 0.20 4.83 10.59
CA TYR A 59 1.60 4.42 10.33
C TYR A 59 2.58 5.09 11.30
N GLU A 60 2.17 5.38 12.52
CA GLU A 60 2.93 6.23 13.47
C GLU A 60 3.80 5.43 14.43
N TYR A 61 3.88 4.10 14.27
CA TYR A 61 4.75 3.27 15.05
C TYR A 61 6.19 3.29 14.52
N GLU A 62 7.15 3.04 15.40
CA GLU A 62 8.54 2.83 15.00
C GLU A 62 8.68 1.56 14.15
N TYR A 63 9.59 1.62 13.18
CA TYR A 63 9.92 0.45 12.38
C TYR A 63 10.58 -0.62 13.23
N LEU A 64 10.15 -1.86 13.05
CA LEU A 64 10.71 -3.04 13.68
C LEU A 64 11.63 -3.78 12.72
N LYS A 65 12.64 -4.44 13.29
CA LYS A 65 13.57 -5.33 12.61
C LYS A 65 13.54 -6.67 13.33
N THR A 66 12.95 -7.68 12.69
CA THR A 66 12.76 -9.01 13.30
C THR A 66 13.01 -10.10 12.26
N ASP A 67 12.99 -11.35 12.71
CA ASP A 67 12.85 -12.46 11.77
C ASP A 67 11.43 -12.45 11.17
N VAL A 68 11.28 -12.97 9.94
CA VAL A 68 9.98 -13.06 9.24
C VAL A 68 8.94 -13.78 10.10
N ALA A 69 9.32 -14.90 10.75
CA ALA A 69 8.43 -15.65 11.64
C ALA A 69 7.93 -14.85 12.84
N SER A 70 8.60 -13.75 13.20
CA SER A 70 8.22 -12.87 14.33
C SER A 70 7.31 -11.70 13.92
N VAL A 71 7.06 -11.51 12.61
CA VAL A 71 6.12 -10.52 12.12
C VAL A 71 4.72 -10.88 12.63
N LYS A 72 4.00 -9.88 13.16
CA LYS A 72 2.62 -10.06 13.64
C LYS A 72 1.61 -9.49 12.65
N SER A 73 1.50 -8.18 12.61
CA SER A 73 0.68 -7.45 11.66
C SER A 73 1.47 -6.25 11.20
N ALA A 74 1.75 -6.17 9.93
CA ALA A 74 2.61 -5.17 9.32
C ALA A 74 1.86 -4.38 8.24
N HIS A 75 2.07 -3.06 8.22
CA HIS A 75 1.72 -2.28 7.05
C HIS A 75 2.62 -2.62 5.87
N THR A 76 2.14 -2.40 4.66
CA THR A 76 2.96 -2.39 3.45
C THR A 76 3.48 -0.98 3.16
N PRO A 77 4.68 -0.81 2.60
CA PRO A 77 5.61 -1.88 2.21
C PRO A 77 6.27 -2.57 3.41
N LEU A 78 6.46 -3.88 3.28
CA LEU A 78 7.32 -4.67 4.16
C LEU A 78 8.51 -5.16 3.35
N THR A 79 9.71 -4.97 3.87
CA THR A 79 10.95 -5.36 3.19
C THR A 79 11.64 -6.48 3.95
N VAL A 80 12.08 -7.49 3.23
CA VAL A 80 12.88 -8.61 3.75
C VAL A 80 14.27 -8.54 3.14
N LEU A 81 15.28 -8.70 3.97
CA LEU A 81 16.64 -9.03 3.53
C LEU A 81 16.80 -10.55 3.63
N ASP A 82 16.90 -11.20 2.48
CA ASP A 82 17.00 -12.64 2.40
C ASP A 82 18.43 -13.15 2.72
N SER A 83 18.57 -14.45 2.87
CA SER A 83 19.85 -15.11 3.19
C SER A 83 20.88 -15.04 2.05
N THR A 84 20.48 -14.55 0.87
CA THR A 84 21.35 -14.29 -0.28
C THR A 84 21.71 -12.81 -0.44
N GLU A 85 21.44 -12.00 0.59
CA GLU A 85 21.69 -10.56 0.67
C GLU A 85 20.87 -9.73 -0.34
N ARG A 86 19.72 -10.24 -0.80
CA ARG A 86 18.78 -9.48 -1.64
C ARG A 86 17.66 -8.90 -0.81
N TYR A 87 17.17 -7.75 -1.23
CA TYR A 87 16.03 -7.08 -0.65
C TYR A 87 14.78 -7.45 -1.43
N VAL A 88 13.78 -7.97 -0.73
CA VAL A 88 12.46 -8.34 -1.27
C VAL A 88 11.42 -7.48 -0.60
N THR A 89 10.72 -6.64 -1.35
CA THR A 89 9.69 -5.76 -0.80
C THR A 89 8.31 -6.15 -1.29
N ILE A 90 7.40 -6.38 -0.36
CA ILE A 90 5.99 -6.67 -0.63
C ILE A 90 5.20 -5.37 -0.45
N HIS A 91 4.45 -5.01 -1.47
CA HIS A 91 3.61 -3.81 -1.45
C HIS A 91 2.39 -3.99 -2.38
N GLU A 92 1.68 -2.91 -2.61
CA GLU A 92 0.55 -2.84 -3.52
C GLU A 92 0.65 -1.60 -4.43
N ALA A 93 0.03 -1.67 -5.60
CA ALA A 93 -0.05 -0.55 -6.53
C ALA A 93 -1.46 -0.42 -7.10
N SER A 94 -1.80 0.78 -7.59
CA SER A 94 -3.13 1.08 -8.11
C SER A 94 -4.24 0.81 -7.08
N LEU A 95 -4.02 1.23 -5.85
CA LEU A 95 -5.02 1.17 -4.78
C LEU A 95 -6.07 2.26 -5.01
N VAL A 96 -7.07 1.93 -5.82
CA VAL A 96 -8.16 2.84 -6.20
C VAL A 96 -9.49 2.19 -5.88
N ASP A 97 -10.27 2.84 -5.03
CA ASP A 97 -11.60 2.39 -4.62
C ASP A 97 -11.61 0.91 -4.16
N TYR A 98 -10.64 0.57 -3.34
CA TYR A 98 -10.43 -0.76 -2.79
C TYR A 98 -9.81 -0.66 -1.39
N SER A 99 -9.91 -1.73 -0.60
CA SER A 99 -9.31 -1.75 0.74
C SER A 99 -7.80 -1.96 0.67
N SER A 100 -7.06 -1.24 1.51
CA SER A 100 -5.63 -1.45 1.66
C SER A 100 -5.29 -2.80 2.29
N MET A 101 -4.14 -3.33 1.92
CA MET A 101 -3.62 -4.59 2.45
C MET A 101 -2.64 -4.33 3.60
N VAL A 102 -2.80 -5.08 4.67
CA VAL A 102 -1.76 -5.33 5.67
C VAL A 102 -1.27 -6.76 5.55
N LEU A 103 -0.09 -7.06 6.07
CA LEU A 103 0.48 -8.40 6.07
C LEU A 103 0.43 -8.98 7.47
N ARG A 104 -0.24 -10.12 7.62
CA ARG A 104 -0.28 -10.86 8.87
C ARG A 104 0.70 -12.02 8.85
N GLY A 105 1.61 -12.04 9.81
CA GLY A 105 2.50 -13.17 10.02
C GLY A 105 1.76 -14.39 10.55
N THR A 106 2.19 -15.56 10.10
CA THR A 106 1.63 -16.87 10.48
C THR A 106 2.53 -17.64 11.45
N GLN A 107 3.55 -16.99 12.01
CA GLN A 107 4.61 -17.60 12.84
C GLN A 107 5.47 -18.62 12.03
N SER A 108 5.53 -18.43 10.73
CA SER A 108 6.34 -19.22 9.79
C SER A 108 6.99 -18.29 8.76
N SER A 109 7.42 -18.82 7.61
CA SER A 109 7.87 -18.02 6.45
C SER A 109 6.74 -17.30 5.72
N VAL A 110 5.49 -17.66 5.98
CA VAL A 110 4.33 -17.16 5.23
C VAL A 110 3.78 -15.88 5.86
N LEU A 111 3.61 -14.85 5.02
CA LEU A 111 2.88 -13.61 5.33
C LEU A 111 1.56 -13.63 4.55
N LYS A 112 0.44 -13.56 5.26
CA LYS A 112 -0.89 -13.51 4.64
C LYS A 112 -1.32 -12.06 4.42
N GLY A 113 -1.79 -11.74 3.21
CA GLY A 113 -2.51 -10.50 2.94
C GLY A 113 -3.83 -10.46 3.71
N GLU A 114 -4.11 -9.35 4.37
CA GLU A 114 -5.36 -9.10 5.08
C GLU A 114 -5.87 -7.71 4.71
N LEU A 115 -7.07 -7.63 4.17
CA LEU A 115 -7.69 -6.35 3.83
C LEU A 115 -8.21 -5.65 5.08
N VAL A 116 -8.05 -4.33 5.14
CA VAL A 116 -8.63 -3.52 6.22
C VAL A 116 -10.15 -3.51 6.10
N ALA A 117 -10.84 -3.88 7.16
CA ALA A 117 -12.29 -3.93 7.15
C ALA A 117 -12.94 -2.55 7.29
N GLY A 118 -14.08 -2.34 6.62
CA GLY A 118 -15.03 -1.33 7.01
C GLY A 118 -15.63 -1.61 8.41
N TYR A 119 -16.37 -0.64 8.93
CA TYR A 119 -16.94 -0.76 10.28
C TYR A 119 -17.95 -1.92 10.41
N ASP A 120 -18.55 -2.35 9.32
CA ASP A 120 -19.51 -3.47 9.23
C ASP A 120 -18.83 -4.83 8.93
N GLY A 121 -17.50 -4.86 8.87
CA GLY A 121 -16.71 -6.06 8.62
C GLY A 121 -16.50 -6.41 7.14
N VAL A 122 -17.19 -5.75 6.22
CA VAL A 122 -16.96 -5.91 4.77
C VAL A 122 -15.67 -5.20 4.39
N ARG A 123 -14.85 -5.86 3.57
CA ARG A 123 -13.56 -5.30 3.12
C ARG A 123 -13.73 -4.42 1.89
N VAL A 124 -14.48 -4.90 0.92
CA VAL A 124 -14.68 -4.20 -0.36
C VAL A 124 -16.11 -4.43 -0.85
N ARG A 125 -16.71 -3.38 -1.41
CA ARG A 125 -18.00 -3.39 -2.10
C ARG A 125 -17.78 -2.91 -3.52
N ARG A 126 -18.14 -3.74 -4.49
CA ARG A 126 -17.97 -3.43 -5.91
C ARG A 126 -19.17 -3.89 -6.72
N SER A 127 -19.45 -3.16 -7.79
CA SER A 127 -20.45 -3.53 -8.80
C SER A 127 -19.82 -3.39 -10.19
N GLY A 128 -20.28 -4.19 -11.13
CA GLY A 128 -19.76 -4.20 -12.49
C GLY A 128 -18.33 -4.73 -12.60
N ALA A 129 -17.67 -4.44 -13.70
CA ALA A 129 -16.29 -4.83 -13.93
C ALA A 129 -15.32 -4.03 -13.03
N PHE A 130 -14.37 -4.71 -12.43
CA PHE A 130 -13.31 -4.06 -11.66
C PHE A 130 -12.05 -4.93 -11.60
N ALA A 131 -10.95 -4.34 -11.17
CA ALA A 131 -9.72 -5.06 -10.85
C ALA A 131 -9.33 -4.80 -9.39
N THR A 132 -8.73 -5.81 -8.75
CA THR A 132 -8.07 -5.60 -7.46
C THR A 132 -6.83 -4.72 -7.64
N PRO A 133 -6.32 -4.07 -6.60
CA PRO A 133 -4.97 -3.51 -6.64
C PRO A 133 -3.96 -4.59 -7.04
N TRP A 134 -2.84 -4.13 -7.61
CA TRP A 134 -1.71 -5.02 -7.83
C TRP A 134 -1.07 -5.40 -6.50
N ARG A 135 -0.82 -6.67 -6.31
CA ARG A 135 0.08 -7.17 -5.28
C ARG A 135 1.46 -7.23 -5.90
N THR A 136 2.44 -6.61 -5.25
CA THR A 136 3.76 -6.43 -5.83
C THR A 136 4.83 -7.11 -4.99
N ILE A 137 5.77 -7.73 -5.67
CA ILE A 137 7.01 -8.25 -5.10
C ILE A 137 8.15 -7.59 -5.87
N GLN A 138 8.86 -6.70 -5.21
CA GLN A 138 10.03 -6.01 -5.75
C GLN A 138 11.28 -6.71 -5.23
N VAL A 139 12.27 -6.91 -6.08
CA VAL A 139 13.54 -7.57 -5.75
C VAL A 139 14.67 -6.65 -6.16
N SER A 140 15.67 -6.50 -5.29
CA SER A 140 16.83 -5.67 -5.52
C SER A 140 18.06 -6.20 -4.80
N ASP A 141 19.24 -5.99 -5.39
CA ASP A 141 20.51 -6.36 -4.78
C ASP A 141 20.98 -5.32 -3.74
N SER A 142 20.34 -4.15 -3.67
CA SER A 142 20.66 -3.14 -2.66
C SER A 142 19.42 -2.39 -2.15
N ALA A 143 19.48 -1.92 -0.91
CA ALA A 143 18.40 -1.11 -0.32
C ALA A 143 18.19 0.22 -1.07
N THR A 144 19.22 0.80 -1.64
CA THR A 144 19.14 2.09 -2.37
C THR A 144 18.44 1.96 -3.70
N GLU A 145 18.55 0.82 -4.38
CA GLU A 145 17.83 0.57 -5.62
C GLU A 145 16.32 0.47 -5.42
N LEU A 146 15.86 0.04 -4.26
CA LEU A 146 14.43 0.04 -3.93
C LEU A 146 13.82 1.45 -4.05
N LEU A 147 14.59 2.50 -3.71
CA LEU A 147 14.12 3.88 -3.76
C LEU A 147 14.01 4.42 -5.19
N SER A 148 14.78 3.87 -6.12
CA SER A 148 14.78 4.27 -7.54
C SER A 148 13.91 3.40 -8.42
N SER A 149 13.28 2.38 -7.87
CA SER A 149 12.41 1.47 -8.62
C SER A 149 11.17 2.18 -9.18
N ASN A 150 10.85 1.86 -10.41
CA ASN A 150 9.64 2.31 -11.08
C ASN A 150 8.53 1.26 -11.10
N LEU A 151 8.69 0.12 -10.43
CA LEU A 151 7.72 -0.97 -10.44
C LEU A 151 6.30 -0.49 -10.10
N ILE A 152 6.15 0.25 -8.99
CA ILE A 152 4.86 0.76 -8.55
C ILE A 152 4.29 1.74 -9.56
N LEU A 153 5.09 2.65 -10.11
CA LEU A 153 4.66 3.60 -11.14
C LEU A 153 4.20 2.90 -12.42
N ASN A 154 4.93 1.89 -12.85
CA ASN A 154 4.63 1.11 -14.06
C ASN A 154 3.36 0.25 -13.94
N LEU A 155 2.91 -0.03 -12.72
CA LEU A 155 1.68 -0.77 -12.44
C LEU A 155 0.47 0.14 -12.21
N ASN A 156 0.66 1.45 -12.08
CA ASN A 156 -0.40 2.42 -12.01
C ASN A 156 -0.82 2.92 -13.41
N GLU A 157 -2.02 3.47 -13.49
CA GLU A 157 -2.48 4.13 -14.71
C GLU A 157 -1.63 5.39 -14.98
N PRO A 158 -1.41 5.74 -16.24
CA PRO A 158 -0.72 6.97 -16.60
C PRO A 158 -1.38 8.21 -15.98
N ASN A 159 -0.59 9.27 -15.78
CA ASN A 159 -1.09 10.57 -15.36
C ASN A 159 -2.19 11.07 -16.31
N LYS A 160 -3.35 11.41 -15.76
CA LYS A 160 -4.52 11.92 -16.50
C LYS A 160 -4.62 13.43 -16.52
N LEU A 161 -3.76 14.14 -15.79
CA LEU A 161 -3.77 15.62 -15.74
C LEU A 161 -3.15 16.26 -16.99
N GLY A 162 -2.46 15.48 -17.82
CA GLY A 162 -1.75 16.01 -19.00
C GLY A 162 -0.49 16.78 -18.58
N ASP A 163 -0.37 18.06 -18.99
CA ASP A 163 0.77 18.89 -18.62
C ASP A 163 0.75 19.22 -17.13
N VAL A 164 1.79 18.80 -16.42
CA VAL A 164 2.01 19.05 -14.99
C VAL A 164 3.23 19.96 -14.74
N SER A 165 3.71 20.67 -15.76
CA SER A 165 4.89 21.57 -15.65
C SER A 165 4.67 22.73 -14.67
N TRP A 166 3.43 23.02 -14.30
CA TRP A 166 3.05 24.00 -13.29
C TRP A 166 3.35 23.51 -11.86
N VAL A 167 3.48 22.22 -11.64
CA VAL A 167 3.86 21.66 -10.33
C VAL A 167 5.35 21.84 -10.15
N LYS A 168 5.72 22.70 -9.20
CA LYS A 168 7.13 22.97 -8.86
C LYS A 168 7.42 22.47 -7.46
N PRO A 169 8.50 21.72 -7.24
CA PRO A 169 8.97 21.41 -5.90
C PRO A 169 9.22 22.71 -5.11
N GLY A 170 8.82 22.71 -3.86
CA GLY A 170 8.99 23.90 -3.02
C GLY A 170 8.87 23.54 -1.54
N ILE A 171 9.17 24.52 -0.71
CA ILE A 171 8.93 24.42 0.73
C ILE A 171 7.48 24.82 0.98
N TYR A 172 6.74 23.94 1.64
CA TYR A 172 5.38 24.20 2.09
C TYR A 172 5.38 24.43 3.60
N MET A 173 4.72 25.50 4.02
CA MET A 173 4.53 25.79 5.44
C MET A 173 3.05 25.66 5.78
N GLY A 174 2.72 24.73 6.65
CA GLY A 174 1.36 24.53 7.16
C GLY A 174 1.16 25.20 8.51
N ILE A 175 -0.02 25.76 8.72
CA ILE A 175 -0.43 26.38 10.00
C ILE A 175 -1.15 25.41 10.94
N TRP A 176 -1.21 24.13 10.58
CA TRP A 176 -1.97 23.13 11.30
C TRP A 176 -1.61 23.06 12.80
N TRP A 177 -0.32 23.15 13.11
CA TRP A 177 0.17 23.17 14.49
C TRP A 177 -0.33 24.38 15.28
N GLY A 178 -0.28 25.56 14.68
CA GLY A 178 -0.84 26.78 15.29
C GLY A 178 -2.33 26.68 15.60
N MET A 179 -3.09 25.97 14.77
CA MET A 179 -4.50 25.70 15.05
C MET A 179 -4.70 24.79 16.26
N HIS A 180 -3.87 23.77 16.43
CA HIS A 180 -3.97 22.84 17.56
C HIS A 180 -3.61 23.50 18.90
N VAL A 181 -2.67 24.42 18.90
CA VAL A 181 -2.29 25.17 20.12
C VAL A 181 -3.13 26.44 20.33
N GLY A 182 -4.09 26.71 19.45
CA GLY A 182 -5.00 27.84 19.58
C GLY A 182 -4.44 29.20 19.17
N GLU A 183 -3.27 29.23 18.54
CA GLU A 183 -2.63 30.48 18.09
C GLU A 183 -3.24 31.03 16.78
N ASN A 184 -3.73 30.13 15.93
CA ASN A 184 -4.38 30.45 14.66
C ASN A 184 -5.74 29.74 14.54
N SER A 185 -6.65 30.33 13.81
CA SER A 185 -7.96 29.75 13.55
C SER A 185 -8.43 30.07 12.14
N TRP A 186 -8.90 29.06 11.44
CA TRP A 186 -9.60 29.21 10.16
C TRP A 186 -10.91 30.00 10.29
N ALA A 187 -11.48 30.06 11.49
CA ALA A 187 -12.75 30.73 11.77
C ALA A 187 -12.59 32.27 11.94
N THR A 188 -11.40 32.81 12.02
CA THR A 188 -11.17 34.23 12.24
C THR A 188 -11.33 35.10 10.99
N GLY A 189 -11.62 34.51 9.84
CA GLY A 189 -11.82 35.22 8.57
C GLY A 189 -10.55 35.66 7.86
N ASP A 190 -9.40 35.44 8.44
CA ASP A 190 -8.10 35.82 7.88
C ASP A 190 -7.30 34.58 7.44
N ILE A 191 -7.93 33.76 6.58
CA ILE A 191 -7.29 32.57 5.99
C ILE A 191 -6.08 33.02 5.14
N LEU A 192 -6.16 34.14 4.47
CA LEU A 192 -5.06 34.64 3.63
C LEU A 192 -3.86 35.07 4.47
N GLY A 193 -4.06 35.78 5.56
CA GLY A 193 -2.98 36.15 6.48
C GLY A 193 -2.35 34.95 7.19
N ALA A 194 -3.10 33.85 7.36
CA ALA A 194 -2.58 32.63 7.94
C ALA A 194 -1.79 31.75 6.94
N THR A 195 -1.96 31.94 5.64
CA THR A 195 -1.38 31.09 4.59
C THR A 195 -0.39 31.78 3.66
N THR A 196 -0.36 33.12 3.66
CA THR A 196 0.63 33.90 2.92
C THR A 196 1.76 34.29 3.84
N ALA A 197 2.99 33.91 3.49
CA ALA A 197 4.16 34.54 4.08
C ALA A 197 4.29 35.95 3.49
N GLU A 198 4.12 36.98 4.27
CA GLU A 198 4.64 38.31 3.97
C GLU A 198 6.14 38.39 4.27
#